data_50718e1a359bd74bdbe1b3105a261b9c
#
_entry.id   50718e1a359bd74bdbe1b3105a261b9c
#
_cell.length_a   1.000
_cell.length_b   1.000
_cell.length_c   1.000
_cell.angle_alpha   90.00
_cell.angle_beta   90.00
_cell.angle_gamma   90.00
#
_symmetry.space_group_name_H-M   'P 1'
#
loop_
_entity.id
_entity.type
_entity.pdbx_description
1 polymer ?
#
loop_
_entity_poly.entity_id
_entity_poly.type
_entity_poly.pdbx_seq_one_letter_code
_entity_poly.pdbx_strand_id
1 'polypeptide(L)'
;PEGELEKLKECGIDGAIEVSGTGYERYNTEAFSNLYVELSKKYKPSAIFIGATANGRDFAPHFAACLETGCTSDATELIYNPETTDIEFVEPAAGGKIMAVITIPVLRPQVGTIRPGTFKYVPTGKKAEFELVQEHIDFDPTKIRTKLVEYKANEFDPELDIASCDTIVCVGNGVKDESLPKYKELAKLLGGKLAGTRPVCDRELLPVKLQVGQSGVMIKPKLYIGFGVSGAVNH
;
A
#
# COMPACT_ATOMS: atom_id res chain seq x y z
N PRO A 1 4.45 5.26 18.53
CA PRO A 1 4.71 6.69 18.74
C PRO A 1 3.45 7.35 19.30
N GLU A 2 3.60 8.14 20.37
CA GLU A 2 2.46 8.75 21.12
C GLU A 2 1.47 9.52 20.21
N GLY A 3 1.96 10.23 19.19
CA GLY A 3 1.12 11.00 18.28
C GLY A 3 0.22 10.18 17.35
N GLU A 4 0.50 8.93 17.12
CA GLU A 4 -0.35 8.06 16.28
C GLU A 4 -1.53 7.50 17.06
N LEU A 5 -1.38 7.23 18.35
CA LEU A 5 -2.47 6.75 19.20
C LEU A 5 -3.59 7.80 19.33
N GLU A 6 -3.24 9.09 19.43
CA GLU A 6 -4.25 10.15 19.48
C GLU A 6 -5.05 10.23 18.16
N LYS A 7 -4.39 10.11 17.02
CA LYS A 7 -5.08 10.05 15.70
C LYS A 7 -6.04 8.85 15.63
N LEU A 8 -5.62 7.69 16.14
CA LEU A 8 -6.46 6.50 16.15
C LEU A 8 -7.71 6.68 17.01
N LYS A 9 -7.60 7.32 18.18
CA LYS A 9 -8.75 7.66 19.01
C LYS A 9 -9.78 8.54 18.29
N GLU A 10 -9.27 9.51 17.50
CA GLU A 10 -10.13 10.41 16.72
C GLU A 10 -10.84 9.70 15.56
N CYS A 11 -10.32 8.55 15.11
CA CYS A 11 -10.94 7.78 14.02
C CYS A 11 -12.21 7.01 14.43
N GLY A 12 -12.57 6.98 15.73
CA GLY A 12 -13.78 6.30 16.21
C GLY A 12 -13.69 4.77 16.14
N ILE A 13 -12.48 4.22 16.26
CA ILE A 13 -12.24 2.77 16.43
C ILE A 13 -12.40 2.38 17.90
N ASP A 14 -12.72 1.11 18.16
CA ASP A 14 -12.99 0.62 19.51
C ASP A 14 -11.72 0.49 20.37
N GLY A 15 -10.54 0.31 19.76
CA GLY A 15 -9.29 0.22 20.51
C GLY A 15 -8.07 -0.01 19.63
N ALA A 16 -6.91 -0.16 20.28
CA ALA A 16 -5.65 -0.50 19.66
C ALA A 16 -4.87 -1.52 20.50
N ILE A 17 -4.08 -2.33 19.81
CA ILE A 17 -3.08 -3.20 20.44
C ILE A 17 -1.72 -2.58 20.17
N GLU A 18 -1.07 -2.08 21.21
CA GLU A 18 0.29 -1.58 21.16
C GLU A 18 1.26 -2.71 21.49
N VAL A 19 2.11 -3.05 20.55
CA VAL A 19 3.12 -4.08 20.76
C VAL A 19 4.48 -3.44 20.96
N SER A 20 5.14 -3.78 22.07
CA SER A 20 6.53 -3.45 22.34
C SER A 20 7.39 -4.71 22.30
N GLY A 21 8.68 -4.54 22.03
CA GLY A 21 9.65 -5.65 22.01
C GLY A 21 10.89 -5.24 21.24
N THR A 22 11.95 -6.04 21.38
CA THR A 22 13.22 -5.84 20.68
C THR A 22 13.18 -6.47 19.28
N GLY A 23 13.90 -5.92 18.31
CA GLY A 23 14.08 -6.50 16.97
C GLY A 23 13.08 -6.06 15.91
N TYR A 24 12.16 -5.15 16.24
CA TYR A 24 11.18 -4.60 15.31
C TYR A 24 11.52 -3.21 14.76
N GLU A 25 12.72 -2.71 15.02
CA GLU A 25 13.19 -1.39 14.58
C GLU A 25 13.25 -1.27 13.05
N ARG A 26 13.38 -2.42 12.39
CA ARG A 26 13.38 -2.54 10.94
C ARG A 26 12.41 -3.61 10.48
N TYR A 27 11.77 -3.35 9.34
CA TYR A 27 10.89 -4.32 8.74
C TYR A 27 11.64 -5.61 8.37
N ASN A 28 11.08 -6.74 8.78
CA ASN A 28 11.47 -8.07 8.38
C ASN A 28 10.19 -8.92 8.25
N THR A 29 9.98 -9.52 7.09
CA THR A 29 8.76 -10.25 6.75
C THR A 29 8.46 -11.38 7.74
N GLU A 30 9.45 -12.17 8.07
CA GLU A 30 9.29 -13.32 8.97
C GLU A 30 9.02 -12.87 10.41
N ALA A 31 9.70 -11.82 10.88
CA ALA A 31 9.50 -11.27 12.22
C ALA A 31 8.08 -10.75 12.41
N PHE A 32 7.63 -9.91 11.47
CA PHE A 32 6.29 -9.35 11.52
C PHE A 32 5.22 -10.45 11.33
N SER A 33 5.45 -11.42 10.44
CA SER A 33 4.51 -12.54 10.28
C SER A 33 4.37 -13.37 11.55
N ASN A 34 5.47 -13.71 12.22
CA ASN A 34 5.44 -14.46 13.47
C ASN A 34 4.69 -13.69 14.57
N LEU A 35 4.94 -12.38 14.69
CA LEU A 35 4.24 -11.50 15.63
C LEU A 35 2.72 -11.51 15.38
N TYR A 36 2.32 -11.26 14.13
CA TYR A 36 0.91 -11.19 13.79
C TYR A 36 0.19 -12.56 13.86
N VAL A 37 0.90 -13.65 13.62
CA VAL A 37 0.38 -15.02 13.85
C VAL A 37 0.07 -15.22 15.33
N GLU A 38 0.98 -14.80 16.22
CA GLU A 38 0.79 -14.91 17.67
C GLU A 38 -0.41 -14.07 18.14
N LEU A 39 -0.48 -12.80 17.71
CA LEU A 39 -1.62 -11.93 17.99
C LEU A 39 -2.94 -12.50 17.45
N SER A 40 -2.92 -13.04 16.23
CA SER A 40 -4.13 -13.62 15.61
C SER A 40 -4.61 -14.86 16.35
N LYS A 41 -3.71 -15.68 16.85
CA LYS A 41 -4.08 -16.85 17.71
C LYS A 41 -4.67 -16.41 19.04
N LYS A 42 -4.17 -15.31 19.61
CA LYS A 42 -4.64 -14.76 20.88
C LYS A 42 -6.00 -14.06 20.74
N TYR A 43 -6.14 -13.16 19.78
CA TYR A 43 -7.32 -12.31 19.64
C TYR A 43 -8.39 -12.84 18.67
N LYS A 44 -8.05 -13.83 17.85
CA LYS A 44 -8.96 -14.52 16.91
C LYS A 44 -9.82 -13.57 16.08
N PRO A 45 -9.23 -12.62 15.35
CA PRO A 45 -9.99 -11.70 14.53
C PRO A 45 -10.75 -12.42 13.41
N SER A 46 -11.91 -11.92 13.02
CA SER A 46 -12.67 -12.45 11.88
C SER A 46 -12.05 -12.06 10.55
N ALA A 47 -11.52 -10.83 10.46
CA ALA A 47 -10.85 -10.31 9.28
C ALA A 47 -9.64 -9.43 9.67
N ILE A 48 -8.65 -9.37 8.79
CA ILE A 48 -7.45 -8.53 8.94
C ILE A 48 -7.23 -7.76 7.64
N PHE A 49 -7.20 -6.44 7.74
CA PHE A 49 -6.91 -5.54 6.63
C PHE A 49 -5.52 -4.96 6.76
N ILE A 50 -4.75 -5.02 5.68
CA ILE A 50 -3.35 -4.57 5.64
C ILE A 50 -3.22 -3.56 4.50
N GLY A 51 -2.61 -2.40 4.75
CA GLY A 51 -2.35 -1.44 3.68
C GLY A 51 -1.44 -2.03 2.60
N ALA A 52 -1.84 -1.98 1.33
CA ALA A 52 -1.08 -2.50 0.19
C ALA A 52 0.12 -1.60 -0.16
N THR A 53 0.91 -1.22 0.85
CA THR A 53 2.25 -0.64 0.71
C THR A 53 3.24 -1.71 0.24
N ALA A 54 4.48 -1.34 -0.08
CA ALA A 54 5.51 -2.31 -0.42
C ALA A 54 5.68 -3.39 0.67
N ASN A 55 5.76 -2.98 1.93
CA ASN A 55 5.87 -3.91 3.06
C ASN A 55 4.58 -4.74 3.26
N GLY A 56 3.40 -4.11 3.10
CA GLY A 56 2.12 -4.80 3.27
C GLY A 56 1.88 -5.88 2.22
N ARG A 57 2.29 -5.63 0.97
CA ARG A 57 2.19 -6.61 -0.13
C ARG A 57 3.16 -7.79 0.03
N ASP A 58 4.30 -7.56 0.65
CA ASP A 58 5.26 -8.61 0.99
C ASP A 58 4.80 -9.41 2.22
N PHE A 59 4.35 -8.70 3.26
CA PHE A 59 3.96 -9.28 4.53
C PHE A 59 2.67 -10.10 4.48
N ALA A 60 1.59 -9.56 3.87
CA ALA A 60 0.24 -10.13 3.97
C ALA A 60 0.13 -11.57 3.45
N PRO A 61 0.64 -11.93 2.26
CA PRO A 61 0.56 -13.30 1.78
C PRO A 61 1.41 -14.27 2.61
N HIS A 62 2.57 -13.83 3.09
CA HIS A 62 3.41 -14.66 3.95
C HIS A 62 2.72 -14.94 5.29
N PHE A 63 2.15 -13.91 5.91
CA PHE A 63 1.38 -14.00 7.13
C PHE A 63 0.14 -14.93 6.99
N ALA A 64 -0.64 -14.73 5.91
CA ALA A 64 -1.80 -15.56 5.64
C ALA A 64 -1.43 -17.04 5.43
N ALA A 65 -0.32 -17.31 4.74
CA ALA A 65 0.20 -18.67 4.56
C ALA A 65 0.60 -19.29 5.90
N CYS A 66 1.20 -18.53 6.82
CA CYS A 66 1.54 -19.01 8.17
C CYS A 66 0.30 -19.33 9.02
N LEU A 67 -0.85 -18.72 8.73
CA LEU A 67 -2.14 -19.01 9.35
C LEU A 67 -2.97 -20.04 8.59
N GLU A 68 -2.45 -20.54 7.45
CA GLU A 68 -3.16 -21.47 6.56
C GLU A 68 -4.52 -20.91 6.10
N THR A 69 -4.59 -19.59 5.83
CA THR A 69 -5.79 -18.90 5.35
C THR A 69 -5.57 -18.24 3.99
N GLY A 70 -6.66 -17.77 3.36
CA GLY A 70 -6.60 -17.03 2.10
C GLY A 70 -6.14 -15.59 2.29
N CYS A 71 -5.55 -15.03 1.23
CA CYS A 71 -5.17 -13.61 1.16
C CYS A 71 -5.60 -13.00 -0.16
N THR A 72 -6.34 -11.88 -0.09
CA THR A 72 -6.70 -11.07 -1.26
C THR A 72 -5.75 -9.89 -1.41
N SER A 73 -5.43 -9.52 -2.65
CA SER A 73 -4.46 -8.46 -2.94
C SER A 73 -5.14 -7.21 -3.48
N ASP A 74 -4.70 -6.03 -2.99
CA ASP A 74 -5.00 -4.73 -3.61
C ASP A 74 -6.49 -4.41 -3.76
N ALA A 75 -7.31 -4.82 -2.80
CA ALA A 75 -8.75 -4.57 -2.81
C ALA A 75 -9.05 -3.07 -2.88
N THR A 76 -10.04 -2.72 -3.69
CA THR A 76 -10.50 -1.34 -3.91
C THR A 76 -11.90 -1.09 -3.35
N GLU A 77 -12.63 -2.17 -3.00
CA GLU A 77 -13.93 -2.11 -2.35
C GLU A 77 -14.06 -3.30 -1.40
N LEU A 78 -14.84 -3.12 -0.34
CA LEU A 78 -15.17 -4.15 0.64
C LEU A 78 -16.69 -4.19 0.79
N ILE A 79 -17.28 -5.38 0.65
CA ILE A 79 -18.71 -5.59 0.81
C ILE A 79 -18.90 -6.55 1.99
N TYR A 80 -19.69 -6.14 2.97
CA TYR A 80 -20.08 -7.02 4.06
C TYR A 80 -21.34 -7.78 3.69
N ASN A 81 -21.27 -9.09 3.74
CA ASN A 81 -22.41 -9.96 3.53
C ASN A 81 -23.03 -10.35 4.89
N PRO A 82 -24.22 -9.82 5.24
CA PRO A 82 -24.82 -10.07 6.54
C PRO A 82 -25.36 -11.51 6.71
N GLU A 83 -25.60 -12.23 5.63
CA GLU A 83 -26.10 -13.62 5.69
C GLU A 83 -24.99 -14.60 6.06
N THR A 84 -23.79 -14.41 5.52
CA THR A 84 -22.62 -15.27 5.75
C THR A 84 -21.65 -14.68 6.77
N THR A 85 -21.78 -13.41 7.12
CA THR A 85 -20.84 -12.60 7.90
C THR A 85 -19.45 -12.50 7.28
N ASP A 86 -19.36 -12.71 5.97
CA ASP A 86 -18.11 -12.61 5.22
C ASP A 86 -17.83 -11.18 4.74
N ILE A 87 -16.57 -10.91 4.54
CA ILE A 87 -16.12 -9.76 3.77
C ILE A 87 -15.81 -10.24 2.34
N GLU A 88 -16.48 -9.63 1.38
CA GLU A 88 -16.20 -9.79 -0.03
C GLU A 88 -15.24 -8.70 -0.47
N PHE A 89 -14.06 -9.11 -0.95
CA PHE A 89 -13.02 -8.19 -1.42
C PHE A 89 -13.20 -7.98 -2.92
N VAL A 90 -13.31 -6.73 -3.33
CA VAL A 90 -13.42 -6.39 -4.74
C VAL A 90 -12.10 -5.82 -5.23
N GLU A 91 -11.55 -6.43 -6.28
CA GLU A 91 -10.30 -5.99 -6.89
C GLU A 91 -10.41 -5.87 -8.41
N PRO A 92 -9.73 -4.87 -9.03
CA PRO A 92 -9.68 -4.78 -10.48
C PRO A 92 -8.79 -5.89 -11.06
N ALA A 93 -9.36 -6.66 -11.96
CA ALA A 93 -8.68 -7.73 -12.69
C ALA A 93 -8.61 -7.42 -14.20
N ALA A 94 -7.79 -8.17 -14.94
CA ALA A 94 -7.61 -8.03 -16.38
C ALA A 94 -7.41 -6.57 -16.85
N GLY A 95 -6.58 -5.82 -16.12
CA GLY A 95 -6.30 -4.43 -16.41
C GLY A 95 -7.46 -3.46 -16.13
N GLY A 96 -8.26 -3.76 -15.12
CA GLY A 96 -9.39 -2.94 -14.72
C GLY A 96 -10.62 -3.10 -15.60
N LYS A 97 -10.63 -4.05 -16.53
CA LYS A 97 -11.79 -4.36 -17.36
C LYS A 97 -12.86 -5.19 -16.64
N ILE A 98 -12.46 -5.89 -15.60
CA ILE A 98 -13.30 -6.76 -14.78
C ILE A 98 -13.06 -6.40 -13.32
N MET A 99 -14.11 -6.41 -12.53
CA MET A 99 -13.99 -6.37 -11.07
C MET A 99 -14.21 -7.79 -10.55
N ALA A 100 -13.18 -8.35 -9.92
CA ALA A 100 -13.27 -9.66 -9.28
C ALA A 100 -13.78 -9.48 -7.85
N VAL A 101 -14.75 -10.30 -7.45
CA VAL A 101 -15.23 -10.40 -6.07
C VAL A 101 -14.65 -11.67 -5.48
N ILE A 102 -13.83 -11.53 -4.46
CA ILE A 102 -13.09 -12.62 -3.84
C ILE A 102 -13.58 -12.83 -2.41
N THR A 103 -13.87 -14.06 -2.05
CA THR A 103 -14.34 -14.46 -0.72
C THR A 103 -13.41 -15.50 -0.10
N ILE A 104 -13.37 -15.53 1.23
CA ILE A 104 -12.68 -16.55 2.01
C ILE A 104 -13.71 -17.18 2.97
N PRO A 105 -14.61 -18.05 2.48
CA PRO A 105 -15.84 -18.41 3.18
C PRO A 105 -15.64 -19.35 4.37
N VAL A 106 -14.56 -20.12 4.40
CA VAL A 106 -14.34 -21.16 5.41
C VAL A 106 -13.25 -20.79 6.42
N LEU A 107 -12.15 -20.21 5.93
CA LEU A 107 -10.99 -19.96 6.75
C LEU A 107 -11.08 -18.60 7.46
N ARG A 108 -10.46 -18.51 8.63
CA ARG A 108 -10.38 -17.27 9.41
C ARG A 108 -8.94 -17.10 9.96
N PRO A 109 -8.49 -15.85 10.08
CA PRO A 109 -9.13 -14.62 9.61
C PRO A 109 -9.23 -14.53 8.08
N GLN A 110 -10.18 -13.73 7.58
CA GLN A 110 -10.17 -13.30 6.19
C GLN A 110 -9.10 -12.22 6.03
N VAL A 111 -8.04 -12.49 5.25
CA VAL A 111 -6.92 -11.53 5.10
C VAL A 111 -7.00 -10.86 3.73
N GLY A 112 -6.82 -9.54 3.73
CA GLY A 112 -6.75 -8.79 2.48
C GLY A 112 -5.89 -7.55 2.59
N THR A 113 -5.19 -7.22 1.49
CA THR A 113 -4.52 -5.93 1.37
C THR A 113 -5.42 -4.92 0.70
N ILE A 114 -5.42 -3.69 1.23
CA ILE A 114 -6.26 -2.59 0.78
C ILE A 114 -5.39 -1.56 0.08
N ARG A 115 -5.78 -1.18 -1.13
CA ARG A 115 -5.05 -0.17 -1.92
C ARG A 115 -5.05 1.18 -1.21
N PRO A 116 -3.88 1.80 -0.99
CA PRO A 116 -3.81 3.11 -0.36
C PRO A 116 -4.60 4.17 -1.14
N GLY A 117 -5.29 5.05 -0.39
CA GLY A 117 -6.07 6.15 -0.97
C GLY A 117 -7.40 5.76 -1.60
N THR A 118 -7.81 4.49 -1.58
CA THR A 118 -9.11 4.03 -2.11
C THR A 118 -10.27 4.49 -1.24
N PHE A 119 -10.15 4.29 0.07
CA PHE A 119 -11.18 4.70 1.02
C PHE A 119 -10.91 6.10 1.54
N LYS A 120 -11.97 6.92 1.59
CA LYS A 120 -11.92 8.22 2.26
C LYS A 120 -12.38 8.05 3.69
N TYR A 121 -11.64 8.64 4.62
CA TYR A 121 -12.09 8.71 6.00
C TYR A 121 -13.38 9.52 6.09
N VAL A 122 -14.41 8.93 6.68
CA VAL A 122 -15.68 9.59 7.00
C VAL A 122 -15.88 9.48 8.50
N PRO A 123 -15.91 10.61 9.25
CA PRO A 123 -16.15 10.58 10.68
C PRO A 123 -17.51 9.94 10.97
N THR A 124 -17.53 8.90 11.77
CA THR A 124 -18.78 8.21 12.13
C THR A 124 -19.56 8.94 13.23
N GLY A 125 -18.94 9.91 13.90
CA GLY A 125 -19.51 10.58 15.07
C GLY A 125 -19.66 9.66 16.31
N LYS A 126 -19.30 8.39 16.21
CA LYS A 126 -19.27 7.48 17.36
C LYS A 126 -18.11 7.87 18.29
N LYS A 127 -18.42 8.17 19.54
CA LYS A 127 -17.46 8.16 20.63
C LYS A 127 -17.43 6.73 21.17
N ALA A 128 -16.55 5.90 20.66
CA ALA A 128 -16.25 4.61 21.27
C ALA A 128 -15.39 4.83 22.53
N GLU A 129 -15.59 4.03 23.55
CA GLU A 129 -14.60 3.90 24.62
C GLU A 129 -13.38 3.23 24.02
N PHE A 130 -12.30 4.00 23.81
CA PHE A 130 -11.08 3.50 23.20
C PHE A 130 -10.30 2.66 24.21
N GLU A 131 -10.16 1.38 23.92
CA GLU A 131 -9.36 0.45 24.72
C GLU A 131 -7.94 0.36 24.17
N LEU A 132 -6.94 0.58 25.03
CA LEU A 132 -5.52 0.34 24.68
C LEU A 132 -5.04 -0.92 25.38
N VAL A 133 -4.75 -1.94 24.59
CA VAL A 133 -4.11 -3.17 25.06
C VAL A 133 -2.62 -3.07 24.82
N GLN A 134 -1.81 -3.29 25.84
CA GLN A 134 -0.35 -3.30 25.71
C GLN A 134 0.16 -4.74 25.75
N GLU A 135 0.92 -5.13 24.72
CA GLU A 135 1.57 -6.42 24.60
C GLU A 135 3.09 -6.24 24.57
N HIS A 136 3.79 -7.18 25.19
CA HIS A 136 5.24 -7.25 25.09
C HIS A 136 5.63 -8.59 24.47
N ILE A 137 6.17 -8.53 23.24
CA ILE A 137 6.56 -9.73 22.47
C ILE A 137 7.93 -9.46 21.89
N ASP A 138 8.94 -10.16 22.40
CA ASP A 138 10.29 -10.07 21.87
C ASP A 138 10.45 -10.85 20.57
N PHE A 139 11.23 -10.31 19.69
CA PHE A 139 11.64 -10.94 18.46
C PHE A 139 12.50 -12.18 18.76
N ASP A 140 12.12 -13.32 18.18
CA ASP A 140 12.89 -14.56 18.28
C ASP A 140 13.80 -14.72 17.04
N PRO A 141 15.11 -14.43 17.16
CA PRO A 141 16.02 -14.49 16.01
C PRO A 141 16.21 -15.91 15.47
N THR A 142 15.86 -16.94 16.24
CA THR A 142 16.00 -18.35 15.81
C THR A 142 14.95 -18.75 14.78
N LYS A 143 13.83 -18.00 14.71
CA LYS A 143 12.74 -18.21 13.75
C LYS A 143 12.90 -17.42 12.47
N ILE A 144 14.00 -16.70 12.29
CA ILE A 144 14.24 -15.81 11.17
C ILE A 144 15.42 -16.32 10.35
N ARG A 145 15.20 -16.54 9.06
CA ARG A 145 16.22 -17.04 8.12
C ARG A 145 16.97 -15.92 7.41
N THR A 146 16.41 -14.71 7.42
CA THR A 146 16.97 -13.56 6.74
C THR A 146 17.65 -12.61 7.72
N LYS A 147 18.73 -11.95 7.28
CA LYS A 147 19.46 -10.96 8.06
C LYS A 147 19.61 -9.68 7.26
N LEU A 148 19.23 -8.56 7.85
CA LEU A 148 19.53 -7.24 7.27
C LEU A 148 21.04 -7.02 7.28
N VAL A 149 21.65 -6.89 6.11
CA VAL A 149 23.08 -6.65 5.95
C VAL A 149 23.40 -5.16 5.95
N GLU A 150 22.62 -4.39 5.22
CA GLU A 150 22.83 -2.94 5.09
C GLU A 150 21.47 -2.25 4.83
N TYR A 151 21.32 -1.06 5.37
CA TYR A 151 20.20 -0.16 5.07
C TYR A 151 20.73 1.16 4.54
N LYS A 152 20.38 1.48 3.30
CA LYS A 152 20.66 2.78 2.67
C LYS A 152 19.37 3.57 2.60
N ALA A 153 19.24 4.60 3.42
CA ALA A 153 18.13 5.54 3.29
C ALA A 153 18.23 6.25 1.94
N ASN A 154 17.15 6.24 1.17
CA ASN A 154 17.05 7.15 0.04
C ASN A 154 16.86 8.56 0.58
N GLU A 155 17.71 9.49 0.15
CA GLU A 155 17.48 10.92 0.41
C GLU A 155 16.16 11.32 -0.26
N PHE A 156 15.29 11.95 0.52
CA PHE A 156 14.04 12.49 -0.01
C PHE A 156 14.38 13.71 -0.86
N ASP A 157 14.09 13.62 -2.15
CA ASP A 157 14.20 14.72 -3.08
C ASP A 157 12.79 15.19 -3.46
N PRO A 158 12.38 16.38 -2.99
CA PRO A 158 11.06 16.91 -3.28
C PRO A 158 10.78 17.06 -4.79
N GLU A 159 11.80 17.28 -5.61
CA GLU A 159 11.67 17.41 -7.07
C GLU A 159 11.29 16.07 -7.73
N LEU A 160 11.66 14.95 -7.11
CA LEU A 160 11.39 13.61 -7.60
C LEU A 160 10.14 12.96 -6.97
N ASP A 161 9.50 13.61 -6.00
CA ASP A 161 8.26 13.12 -5.40
C ASP A 161 7.06 13.45 -6.30
N ILE A 162 6.65 12.48 -7.12
CA ILE A 162 5.46 12.57 -7.96
C ILE A 162 4.21 11.98 -7.30
N ALA A 163 4.35 11.25 -6.20
CA ALA A 163 3.24 10.60 -5.53
C ALA A 163 2.26 11.60 -4.88
N SER A 164 2.80 12.69 -4.33
CA SER A 164 2.02 13.74 -3.66
C SER A 164 1.57 14.87 -4.60
N CYS A 165 1.92 14.81 -5.90
CA CYS A 165 1.71 15.91 -6.83
C CYS A 165 0.27 15.92 -7.39
N ASP A 166 -0.38 17.09 -7.31
CA ASP A 166 -1.75 17.30 -7.83
C ASP A 166 -1.83 17.32 -9.36
N THR A 167 -0.74 17.67 -10.05
CA THR A 167 -0.69 17.77 -11.52
C THR A 167 0.52 17.01 -12.07
N ILE A 168 0.26 16.08 -12.97
CA ILE A 168 1.30 15.29 -13.63
C ILE A 168 1.20 15.42 -15.15
N VAL A 169 2.33 15.78 -15.75
CA VAL A 169 2.55 15.65 -17.20
C VAL A 169 3.40 14.38 -17.42
N CYS A 170 2.82 13.37 -18.02
CA CYS A 170 3.50 12.09 -18.24
C CYS A 170 3.87 11.93 -19.72
N VAL A 171 5.12 11.54 -19.99
CA VAL A 171 5.61 11.27 -21.33
C VAL A 171 5.83 9.77 -21.56
N GLY A 172 5.37 9.28 -22.68
CA GLY A 172 5.50 7.89 -23.09
C GLY A 172 6.50 7.71 -24.24
N ASN A 173 6.61 6.49 -24.71
CA ASN A 173 7.56 6.09 -25.78
C ASN A 173 7.31 6.80 -27.12
N GLY A 174 6.12 7.33 -27.36
CA GLY A 174 5.79 8.05 -28.58
C GLY A 174 6.32 9.49 -28.63
N VAL A 175 6.93 9.99 -27.54
CA VAL A 175 7.54 11.32 -27.51
C VAL A 175 8.97 11.25 -28.02
N LYS A 176 9.35 12.23 -28.86
CA LYS A 176 10.73 12.40 -29.31
C LYS A 176 11.59 12.97 -28.19
N ASP A 177 12.81 12.46 -28.03
CA ASP A 177 13.73 12.82 -26.95
C ASP A 177 14.04 14.32 -26.91
N GLU A 178 14.21 14.94 -28.08
CA GLU A 178 14.46 16.38 -28.24
C GLU A 178 13.30 17.27 -27.74
N SER A 179 12.10 16.70 -27.61
CA SER A 179 10.91 17.40 -27.14
C SER A 179 10.75 17.40 -25.62
N LEU A 180 11.54 16.60 -24.91
CA LEU A 180 11.42 16.42 -23.45
C LEU A 180 11.48 17.75 -22.67
N PRO A 181 12.37 18.72 -23.01
CA PRO A 181 12.42 20.00 -22.34
C PRO A 181 11.09 20.77 -22.39
N LYS A 182 10.35 20.67 -23.50
CA LYS A 182 9.04 21.33 -23.66
C LYS A 182 7.98 20.79 -22.69
N TYR A 183 7.99 19.48 -22.44
CA TYR A 183 7.07 18.85 -21.50
C TYR A 183 7.44 19.15 -20.06
N LYS A 184 8.73 19.30 -19.77
CA LYS A 184 9.22 19.74 -18.45
C LYS A 184 8.76 21.19 -18.18
N GLU A 185 8.87 22.06 -19.17
CA GLU A 185 8.37 23.44 -19.08
C GLU A 185 6.85 23.48 -18.91
N LEU A 186 6.10 22.69 -19.69
CA LEU A 186 4.66 22.57 -19.56
C LEU A 186 4.24 22.11 -18.15
N ALA A 187 4.90 21.10 -17.61
CA ALA A 187 4.65 20.63 -16.25
C ALA A 187 4.85 21.76 -15.23
N LYS A 188 5.93 22.53 -15.37
CA LYS A 188 6.22 23.66 -14.50
C LYS A 188 5.17 24.79 -14.63
N LEU A 189 4.75 25.11 -15.84
CA LEU A 189 3.69 26.12 -16.10
C LEU A 189 2.36 25.74 -15.47
N LEU A 190 2.05 24.43 -15.40
CA LEU A 190 0.85 23.89 -14.77
C LEU A 190 0.99 23.72 -13.24
N GLY A 191 2.11 24.12 -12.66
CA GLY A 191 2.38 23.90 -11.23
C GLY A 191 2.51 22.42 -10.85
N GLY A 192 2.85 21.57 -11.83
CA GLY A 192 2.97 20.14 -11.68
C GLY A 192 4.38 19.61 -11.94
N LYS A 193 4.48 18.30 -12.08
CA LYS A 193 5.74 17.58 -12.32
C LYS A 193 5.70 16.77 -13.60
N LEU A 194 6.90 16.60 -14.19
CA LEU A 194 7.10 15.69 -15.31
C LEU A 194 7.30 14.27 -14.76
N ALA A 195 6.63 13.32 -15.39
CA ALA A 195 6.77 11.89 -15.14
C ALA A 195 6.93 11.13 -16.47
N GLY A 196 7.30 9.87 -16.41
CA GLY A 196 7.46 9.05 -17.61
C GLY A 196 6.94 7.64 -17.45
N THR A 197 6.64 7.02 -18.58
CA THR A 197 6.38 5.58 -18.63
C THR A 197 7.70 4.81 -18.53
N ARG A 198 7.64 3.52 -18.17
CA ARG A 198 8.82 2.66 -18.07
C ARG A 198 9.78 2.76 -19.27
N PRO A 199 9.34 2.69 -20.54
CA PRO A 199 10.26 2.82 -21.68
C PRO A 199 11.04 4.12 -21.76
N VAL A 200 10.53 5.21 -21.17
CA VAL A 200 11.23 6.50 -21.10
C VAL A 200 12.34 6.45 -20.06
N CYS A 201 12.06 5.80 -18.92
CA CYS A 201 13.05 5.62 -17.86
C CYS A 201 14.11 4.57 -18.25
N ASP A 202 13.72 3.49 -18.94
CA ASP A 202 14.65 2.47 -19.47
C ASP A 202 15.65 3.07 -20.50
N ARG A 203 15.28 4.17 -21.18
CA ARG A 203 16.16 4.95 -22.05
C ARG A 203 16.97 6.02 -21.31
N GLU A 204 16.92 6.04 -19.99
CA GLU A 204 17.64 7.01 -19.13
C GLU A 204 17.27 8.49 -19.38
N LEU A 205 16.14 8.76 -20.03
CA LEU A 205 15.66 10.12 -20.28
C LEU A 205 15.06 10.78 -19.04
N LEU A 206 14.53 9.96 -18.14
CA LEU A 206 14.04 10.36 -16.83
C LEU A 206 14.52 9.35 -15.77
N PRO A 207 14.81 9.82 -14.55
CA PRO A 207 15.16 8.92 -13.46
C PRO A 207 13.98 7.99 -13.12
N VAL A 208 14.28 6.77 -12.69
CA VAL A 208 13.29 5.74 -12.33
C VAL A 208 12.32 6.23 -11.23
N LYS A 209 12.75 7.14 -10.36
CA LYS A 209 11.88 7.79 -9.35
C LYS A 209 10.72 8.58 -9.95
N LEU A 210 10.80 8.98 -11.22
CA LEU A 210 9.72 9.65 -11.96
C LEU A 210 8.91 8.68 -12.84
N GLN A 211 9.15 7.38 -12.75
CA GLN A 211 8.39 6.38 -13.50
C GLN A 211 7.00 6.20 -12.88
N VAL A 212 5.96 6.33 -13.71
CA VAL A 212 4.58 5.99 -13.36
C VAL A 212 4.22 4.60 -13.87
N GLY A 213 3.40 3.88 -13.13
CA GLY A 213 2.85 2.60 -13.51
C GLY A 213 3.13 1.48 -12.51
N GLN A 214 2.81 0.24 -12.88
CA GLN A 214 2.86 -0.93 -11.98
C GLN A 214 4.24 -1.17 -11.35
N SER A 215 5.32 -0.95 -12.10
CA SER A 215 6.70 -1.11 -11.62
C SER A 215 7.35 0.22 -11.20
N GLY A 216 6.59 1.29 -11.12
CA GLY A 216 7.03 2.63 -10.73
C GLY A 216 6.24 3.17 -9.55
N VAL A 217 6.08 4.49 -9.54
CA VAL A 217 5.34 5.21 -8.52
C VAL A 217 3.84 5.18 -8.81
N MET A 218 3.05 4.81 -7.83
CA MET A 218 1.60 4.92 -7.89
C MET A 218 1.19 6.35 -7.59
N ILE A 219 0.46 6.98 -8.51
CA ILE A 219 0.05 8.38 -8.41
C ILE A 219 -1.48 8.51 -8.40
N LYS A 220 -1.98 9.59 -7.81
CA LYS A 220 -3.41 9.95 -7.80
C LYS A 220 -3.56 11.46 -7.96
N PRO A 221 -3.10 12.05 -9.09
CA PRO A 221 -3.18 13.48 -9.29
C PRO A 221 -4.63 13.93 -9.56
N LYS A 222 -4.91 15.22 -9.36
CA LYS A 222 -6.16 15.86 -9.80
C LYS A 222 -6.19 16.06 -11.32
N LEU A 223 -5.01 16.28 -11.93
CA LEU A 223 -4.84 16.43 -13.37
C LEU A 223 -3.68 15.55 -13.85
N TYR A 224 -3.98 14.65 -14.78
CA TYR A 224 -2.99 13.85 -15.49
C TYR A 224 -3.09 14.13 -16.99
N ILE A 225 -1.97 14.49 -17.60
CA ILE A 225 -1.87 14.72 -19.06
C ILE A 225 -0.79 13.81 -19.62
N GLY A 226 -1.18 12.85 -20.45
CA GLY A 226 -0.27 11.90 -21.10
C GLY A 226 0.06 12.27 -22.54
N PHE A 227 1.36 12.31 -22.89
CA PHE A 227 1.85 12.53 -24.23
C PHE A 227 2.60 11.29 -24.73
N GLY A 228 2.22 10.74 -25.88
CA GLY A 228 2.86 9.58 -26.46
C GLY A 228 2.77 8.32 -25.58
N VAL A 229 1.77 8.24 -24.72
CA VAL A 229 1.47 7.10 -23.86
C VAL A 229 0.61 6.11 -24.62
N SER A 230 0.95 4.81 -24.58
CA SER A 230 0.20 3.79 -25.31
C SER A 230 -1.11 3.34 -24.64
N GLY A 231 -1.33 3.72 -23.38
CA GLY A 231 -2.45 3.22 -22.61
C GLY A 231 -2.33 1.72 -22.25
N ALA A 232 -1.11 1.25 -22.06
CA ALA A 232 -0.87 -0.13 -21.62
C ALA A 232 -1.47 -0.35 -20.22
N VAL A 233 -1.97 -1.57 -19.98
CA VAL A 233 -2.61 -1.96 -18.71
C VAL A 233 -1.72 -1.74 -17.49
N ASN A 234 -0.42 -1.83 -17.66
CA ASN A 234 0.57 -1.72 -16.58
C ASN A 234 1.01 -0.28 -16.29
N HIS A 235 0.36 0.71 -16.90
CA HIS A 235 0.68 2.12 -16.73
C HIS A 235 -0.33 2.84 -15.85
#